data_732ca63fe365aaf27b50648d9bf627df
#
_entry.id   732ca63fe365aaf27b50648d9bf627df
#
_cell.length_a   1.000
_cell.length_b   1.000
_cell.length_c   1.000
_cell.angle_alpha   90.00
_cell.angle_beta   90.00
_cell.angle_gamma   90.00
#
_symmetry.space_group_name_H-M   'P 1'
#
loop_
_entity.id
_entity.type
_entity.pdbx_description
1 polymer ?
#
loop_
_entity_poly.entity_id
_entity_poly.type
_entity_poly.pdbx_seq_one_letter_code
_entity_poly.pdbx_strand_id
1 'polypeptide(L)'
;MNTENLIETNDSGILWQTFSLPSSCPGENVFCRLAQPQTPFRGIVQISHGMCEYIDRYLPFFRFLAKEGFVVCGNDHLGHGKSCPDASRLGFFSSQNGYHQLVEDLHSVSLYLKKRYPDLPLFLFGHSMGSMIARLYLSKHADLLAGVVLCGTAGPNPASRAGMAICRKVIASKGEMYHSQKLYDLLFGSFNKRFSNQRTDFDWLSRDQKEVDAYIQDPLCGFPFTAAAYLDLISLQYYSNTKLWYKTLPQNLPMLLISGSMDPVGGYGKGISAIAKNLH
;
A
#
# COMPACT_ATOMS: atom_id res chain seq x y z
N MET A 1 4.21 -5.16 -24.05
CA MET A 1 5.66 -4.92 -24.26
C MET A 1 6.21 -4.29 -22.99
N ASN A 2 7.18 -4.92 -22.33
CA ASN A 2 7.83 -4.30 -21.16
C ASN A 2 8.68 -3.13 -21.69
N THR A 3 8.28 -1.91 -21.41
CA THR A 3 9.12 -0.75 -21.64
C THR A 3 10.09 -0.65 -20.47
N GLU A 4 11.24 -1.31 -20.58
CA GLU A 4 12.36 -1.04 -19.67
C GLU A 4 12.93 0.32 -20.06
N ASN A 5 12.83 1.29 -19.19
CA ASN A 5 13.34 2.63 -19.40
C ASN A 5 14.23 3.06 -18.24
N LEU A 6 15.38 3.59 -18.64
CA LEU A 6 16.35 4.40 -17.88
C LEU A 6 17.02 3.71 -16.68
N ILE A 7 18.28 3.35 -16.92
CA ILE A 7 19.27 3.16 -15.87
C ILE A 7 19.83 4.54 -15.53
N GLU A 8 19.41 5.11 -14.42
CA GLU A 8 20.04 6.30 -13.86
C GLU A 8 21.14 5.86 -12.89
N THR A 9 22.40 6.08 -13.25
CA THR A 9 23.55 5.87 -12.38
C THR A 9 23.94 7.25 -11.81
N ASN A 10 23.48 7.59 -10.61
CA ASN A 10 24.05 8.75 -9.91
C ASN A 10 23.71 8.89 -8.42
N ASP A 11 23.64 7.82 -7.66
CA ASP A 11 23.53 7.97 -6.21
C ASP A 11 24.35 6.90 -5.49
N SER A 12 25.62 7.23 -5.15
CA SER A 12 26.44 6.48 -4.17
C SER A 12 26.52 4.95 -4.41
N GLY A 13 26.59 4.48 -5.68
CA GLY A 13 26.69 3.06 -5.99
C GLY A 13 25.36 2.31 -6.03
N ILE A 14 24.23 2.98 -6.12
CA ILE A 14 22.91 2.38 -6.33
C ILE A 14 22.50 2.55 -7.78
N LEU A 15 22.10 1.45 -8.40
CA LEU A 15 21.55 1.43 -9.75
C LEU A 15 20.02 1.60 -9.67
N TRP A 16 19.51 2.68 -10.25
CA TRP A 16 18.08 2.97 -10.30
C TRP A 16 17.48 2.55 -11.63
N GLN A 17 16.31 1.96 -11.58
CA GLN A 17 15.56 1.56 -12.77
C GLN A 17 14.08 1.84 -12.59
N THR A 18 13.43 2.23 -13.69
CA THR A 18 11.96 2.28 -13.80
C THR A 18 11.50 1.35 -14.91
N PHE A 19 10.33 0.76 -14.72
CA PHE A 19 9.68 -0.09 -15.72
C PHE A 19 8.18 -0.11 -15.46
N SER A 20 7.41 -0.64 -16.40
CA SER A 20 5.99 -0.89 -16.21
C SER A 20 5.66 -2.34 -16.48
N LEU A 21 4.74 -2.89 -15.71
CA LEU A 21 4.18 -4.22 -15.91
C LEU A 21 2.70 -4.08 -16.29
N PRO A 22 2.17 -4.97 -17.14
CA PRO A 22 0.73 -5.07 -17.34
C PRO A 22 0.03 -5.31 -16.01
N SER A 23 -1.02 -4.53 -15.73
CA SER A 23 -1.89 -4.76 -14.58
C SER A 23 -2.77 -5.98 -14.81
N SER A 24 -3.24 -6.58 -13.73
CA SER A 24 -4.33 -7.53 -13.72
C SER A 24 -5.68 -6.90 -14.17
N CYS A 25 -5.78 -5.57 -14.10
CA CYS A 25 -6.88 -4.81 -14.71
C CYS A 25 -6.60 -4.60 -16.20
N PRO A 26 -7.44 -5.17 -17.11
CA PRO A 26 -7.18 -5.11 -18.54
C PRO A 26 -7.01 -3.68 -19.07
N GLY A 27 -5.97 -3.46 -19.87
CA GLY A 27 -5.65 -2.16 -20.47
C GLY A 27 -4.87 -1.20 -19.58
N GLU A 28 -4.66 -1.53 -18.30
CA GLU A 28 -3.90 -0.72 -17.36
C GLU A 28 -2.47 -1.29 -17.18
N ASN A 29 -1.57 -0.43 -16.70
CA ASN A 29 -0.20 -0.81 -16.36
C ASN A 29 0.15 -0.28 -14.97
N VAL A 30 1.02 -0.98 -14.27
CA VAL A 30 1.60 -0.51 -13.01
C VAL A 30 3.04 -0.06 -13.22
N PHE A 31 3.31 1.19 -12.85
CA PHE A 31 4.65 1.76 -12.83
C PHE A 31 5.43 1.16 -11.66
N CYS A 32 6.68 0.79 -11.90
CA CYS A 32 7.58 0.23 -10.91
C CYS A 32 8.87 1.03 -10.80
N ARG A 33 9.37 1.14 -9.56
CA ARG A 33 10.70 1.68 -9.25
C ARG A 33 11.54 0.57 -8.64
N LEU A 34 12.82 0.47 -9.07
CA LEU A 34 13.77 -0.48 -8.53
C LEU A 34 15.09 0.22 -8.20
N ALA A 35 15.65 -0.10 -7.03
CA ALA A 35 16.98 0.26 -6.62
C ALA A 35 17.80 -1.00 -6.38
N GLN A 36 18.93 -1.13 -7.04
CA GLN A 36 19.83 -2.28 -6.94
C GLN A 36 21.17 -1.82 -6.37
N PRO A 37 21.67 -2.40 -5.26
CA PRO A 37 23.02 -2.16 -4.78
C PRO A 37 24.05 -2.72 -5.78
N GLN A 38 25.30 -2.29 -5.69
CA GLN A 38 26.33 -2.82 -6.59
C GLN A 38 26.64 -4.29 -6.30
N THR A 39 26.81 -4.71 -5.06
CA THR A 39 27.00 -6.11 -4.59
C THR A 39 27.53 -6.13 -3.15
N PRO A 40 27.47 -7.24 -2.41
CA PRO A 40 26.67 -8.46 -2.63
C PRO A 40 25.19 -8.24 -2.29
N PHE A 41 24.30 -9.04 -2.89
CA PHE A 41 22.87 -9.00 -2.58
C PHE A 41 22.54 -9.85 -1.35
N ARG A 42 21.81 -9.28 -0.40
CA ARG A 42 21.31 -9.97 0.80
C ARG A 42 19.88 -10.51 0.64
N GLY A 43 19.10 -9.90 -0.24
CA GLY A 43 17.71 -10.24 -0.47
C GLY A 43 16.99 -9.14 -1.24
N ILE A 44 15.69 -9.29 -1.39
CA ILE A 44 14.81 -8.35 -2.06
C ILE A 44 13.82 -7.81 -1.03
N VAL A 45 13.58 -6.50 -1.04
CA VAL A 45 12.46 -5.88 -0.30
C VAL A 45 11.49 -5.28 -1.33
N GLN A 46 10.29 -5.85 -1.39
CA GLN A 46 9.20 -5.30 -2.18
C GLN A 46 8.34 -4.41 -1.30
N ILE A 47 8.03 -3.19 -1.78
CA ILE A 47 7.28 -2.17 -1.03
C ILE A 47 5.91 -1.96 -1.66
N SER A 48 4.86 -2.03 -0.83
CA SER A 48 3.48 -1.68 -1.14
C SER A 48 3.10 -0.42 -0.35
N HIS A 49 2.92 0.70 -1.05
CA HIS A 49 2.68 2.02 -0.45
C HIS A 49 1.25 2.19 0.09
N GLY A 50 1.02 3.27 0.83
CA GLY A 50 -0.27 3.59 1.45
C GLY A 50 -1.26 4.28 0.51
N MET A 51 -2.42 4.66 1.07
CA MET A 51 -3.47 5.41 0.38
C MET A 51 -2.99 6.83 0.05
N CYS A 52 -3.36 7.32 -1.14
CA CYS A 52 -3.14 8.71 -1.56
C CYS A 52 -1.67 9.16 -1.45
N GLU A 53 -0.77 8.27 -1.81
CA GLU A 53 0.66 8.50 -1.95
C GLU A 53 1.20 7.63 -3.10
N TYR A 54 2.49 7.58 -3.32
CA TYR A 54 3.10 6.84 -4.43
C TYR A 54 4.52 6.38 -4.08
N ILE A 55 5.08 5.50 -4.90
CA ILE A 55 6.31 4.79 -4.55
C ILE A 55 7.55 5.69 -4.43
N ASP A 56 7.63 6.80 -5.19
CA ASP A 56 8.78 7.69 -5.12
C ASP A 56 8.90 8.42 -3.76
N ARG A 57 7.84 8.46 -2.94
CA ARG A 57 7.93 8.95 -1.55
C ARG A 57 8.80 8.06 -0.65
N TYR A 58 9.01 6.83 -1.05
CA TYR A 58 9.85 5.86 -0.33
C TYR A 58 11.31 5.88 -0.78
N LEU A 59 11.73 6.78 -1.68
CA LEU A 59 13.12 6.84 -2.16
C LEU A 59 14.18 6.94 -1.05
N PRO A 60 13.99 7.69 0.04
CA PRO A 60 14.93 7.65 1.18
C PRO A 60 15.05 6.25 1.81
N PHE A 61 13.93 5.53 1.93
CA PHE A 61 13.91 4.16 2.45
C PHE A 61 14.51 3.16 1.47
N PHE A 62 14.28 3.33 0.16
CA PHE A 62 14.97 2.56 -0.89
C PHE A 62 16.49 2.71 -0.77
N ARG A 63 17.00 3.94 -0.64
CA ARG A 63 18.43 4.22 -0.47
C ARG A 63 19.00 3.54 0.77
N PHE A 64 18.29 3.64 1.88
CA PHE A 64 18.70 3.01 3.12
C PHE A 64 18.84 1.48 2.95
N LEU A 65 17.82 0.82 2.44
CA LEU A 65 17.83 -0.63 2.24
C LEU A 65 18.85 -1.07 1.18
N ALA A 66 19.01 -0.31 0.10
CA ALA A 66 20.02 -0.62 -0.92
C ALA A 66 21.44 -0.50 -0.37
N LYS A 67 21.73 0.48 0.48
CA LYS A 67 23.02 0.58 1.18
C LYS A 67 23.27 -0.62 2.11
N GLU A 68 22.21 -1.22 2.65
CA GLU A 68 22.28 -2.45 3.46
C GLU A 68 22.34 -3.73 2.60
N GLY A 69 22.46 -3.61 1.27
CA GLY A 69 22.63 -4.73 0.35
C GLY A 69 21.33 -5.37 -0.16
N PHE A 70 20.19 -4.73 0.01
CA PHE A 70 18.92 -5.24 -0.53
C PHE A 70 18.62 -4.65 -1.90
N VAL A 71 18.15 -5.50 -2.81
CA VAL A 71 17.41 -5.04 -3.99
C VAL A 71 16.05 -4.55 -3.50
N VAL A 72 15.67 -3.31 -3.84
CA VAL A 72 14.41 -2.72 -3.39
C VAL A 72 13.55 -2.42 -4.60
N CYS A 73 12.30 -2.85 -4.58
CA CYS A 73 11.34 -2.56 -5.63
C CYS A 73 9.97 -2.23 -5.05
N GLY A 74 9.23 -1.38 -5.71
CA GLY A 74 7.83 -1.13 -5.41
C GLY A 74 7.14 -0.57 -6.63
N ASN A 75 5.82 -0.64 -6.63
CA ASN A 75 4.99 -0.11 -7.71
C ASN A 75 4.05 0.98 -7.18
N ASP A 76 3.68 1.90 -8.05
CA ASP A 76 2.48 2.71 -7.84
C ASP A 76 1.26 1.83 -8.01
N HIS A 77 0.33 1.83 -7.04
CA HIS A 77 -0.94 1.12 -7.17
C HIS A 77 -1.83 1.76 -8.24
N LEU A 78 -2.79 1.02 -8.80
CA LEU A 78 -3.80 1.60 -9.68
C LEU A 78 -4.45 2.83 -9.04
N GLY A 79 -4.72 3.86 -9.83
CA GLY A 79 -5.26 5.12 -9.34
C GLY A 79 -4.27 5.98 -8.53
N HIS A 80 -2.97 5.66 -8.54
CA HIS A 80 -1.93 6.38 -7.83
C HIS A 80 -0.73 6.67 -8.73
N GLY A 81 -0.03 7.77 -8.43
CA GLY A 81 1.25 8.11 -9.04
C GLY A 81 1.27 7.95 -10.55
N LYS A 82 2.32 7.33 -11.06
CA LYS A 82 2.53 7.11 -12.51
C LYS A 82 1.74 5.92 -13.09
N SER A 83 1.10 5.10 -12.24
CA SER A 83 0.11 4.11 -12.67
C SER A 83 -1.25 4.72 -12.98
N CYS A 84 -1.40 6.05 -12.80
CA CYS A 84 -2.59 6.83 -13.12
C CYS A 84 -2.19 8.03 -13.98
N PRO A 85 -1.98 7.85 -15.30
CA PRO A 85 -1.54 8.93 -16.18
C PRO A 85 -2.61 10.01 -16.39
N ASP A 86 -3.89 9.69 -16.20
CA ASP A 86 -5.01 10.62 -16.24
C ASP A 86 -5.35 11.08 -14.82
N ALA A 87 -5.02 12.32 -14.49
CA ALA A 87 -5.27 12.91 -13.18
C ALA A 87 -6.75 12.88 -12.75
N SER A 88 -7.69 12.85 -13.72
CA SER A 88 -9.13 12.74 -13.42
C SER A 88 -9.52 11.37 -12.84
N ARG A 89 -8.65 10.38 -12.96
CA ARG A 89 -8.83 9.00 -12.44
C ARG A 89 -8.04 8.73 -11.16
N LEU A 90 -7.36 9.74 -10.60
CA LEU A 90 -6.70 9.56 -9.30
C LEU A 90 -7.72 9.09 -8.25
N GLY A 91 -7.31 8.10 -7.47
CA GLY A 91 -8.18 7.49 -6.47
C GLY A 91 -9.24 6.55 -7.03
N PHE A 92 -9.10 6.06 -8.27
CA PHE A 92 -9.94 5.01 -8.86
C PHE A 92 -9.09 3.79 -9.22
N PHE A 93 -9.42 2.61 -8.72
CA PHE A 93 -8.64 1.40 -8.99
C PHE A 93 -9.22 0.61 -10.17
N SER A 94 -10.51 0.26 -10.07
CA SER A 94 -11.22 -0.53 -11.08
C SER A 94 -12.73 -0.41 -10.85
N SER A 95 -13.53 -0.66 -11.89
CA SER A 95 -14.99 -0.75 -11.80
C SER A 95 -15.46 -1.95 -10.98
N GLN A 96 -14.66 -3.01 -10.90
CA GLN A 96 -15.03 -4.24 -10.20
C GLN A 96 -13.87 -4.81 -9.42
N ASN A 97 -14.10 -5.02 -8.09
CA ASN A 97 -13.15 -5.70 -7.21
C ASN A 97 -11.72 -5.11 -7.30
N GLY A 98 -11.58 -3.78 -7.31
CA GLY A 98 -10.30 -3.10 -7.45
C GLY A 98 -9.28 -3.55 -6.39
N TYR A 99 -9.72 -3.85 -5.17
CA TYR A 99 -8.86 -4.40 -4.12
C TYR A 99 -8.19 -5.74 -4.52
N HIS A 100 -8.86 -6.55 -5.33
CA HIS A 100 -8.29 -7.79 -5.87
C HIS A 100 -7.20 -7.50 -6.91
N GLN A 101 -7.44 -6.52 -7.79
CA GLN A 101 -6.46 -6.11 -8.80
C GLN A 101 -5.17 -5.62 -8.13
N LEU A 102 -5.28 -4.83 -7.05
CA LEU A 102 -4.11 -4.36 -6.30
C LEU A 102 -3.27 -5.52 -5.74
N VAL A 103 -3.91 -6.60 -5.29
CA VAL A 103 -3.22 -7.80 -4.78
C VAL A 103 -2.51 -8.56 -5.91
N GLU A 104 -3.19 -8.77 -7.03
CA GLU A 104 -2.62 -9.50 -8.18
C GLU A 104 -1.51 -8.69 -8.86
N ASP A 105 -1.62 -7.37 -8.91
CA ASP A 105 -0.56 -6.48 -9.41
C ASP A 105 0.69 -6.56 -8.52
N LEU A 106 0.50 -6.56 -7.20
CA LEU A 106 1.60 -6.76 -6.25
C LEU A 106 2.29 -8.12 -6.46
N HIS A 107 1.49 -9.18 -6.74
CA HIS A 107 2.00 -10.51 -7.06
C HIS A 107 2.77 -10.53 -8.39
N SER A 108 2.29 -9.83 -9.42
CA SER A 108 2.98 -9.71 -10.71
C SER A 108 4.37 -9.09 -10.54
N VAL A 109 4.50 -8.09 -9.67
CA VAL A 109 5.81 -7.51 -9.33
C VAL A 109 6.70 -8.52 -8.60
N SER A 110 6.15 -9.32 -7.67
CA SER A 110 6.90 -10.39 -6.98
C SER A 110 7.43 -11.43 -7.97
N LEU A 111 6.61 -11.85 -8.93
CA LEU A 111 7.01 -12.80 -9.97
C LEU A 111 8.12 -12.24 -10.85
N TYR A 112 8.02 -10.96 -11.25
CA TYR A 112 9.08 -10.28 -12.00
C TYR A 112 10.40 -10.29 -11.22
N LEU A 113 10.35 -9.95 -9.91
CA LEU A 113 11.53 -9.93 -9.05
C LEU A 113 12.14 -11.31 -8.87
N LYS A 114 11.33 -12.33 -8.61
CA LYS A 114 11.81 -13.73 -8.46
C LYS A 114 12.35 -14.30 -9.76
N LYS A 115 11.82 -13.91 -10.92
CA LYS A 115 12.39 -14.28 -12.22
C LYS A 115 13.76 -13.64 -12.44
N ARG A 116 13.95 -12.39 -12.00
CA ARG A 116 15.21 -11.66 -12.17
C ARG A 116 16.27 -12.04 -11.13
N TYR A 117 15.85 -12.41 -9.93
CA TYR A 117 16.69 -12.75 -8.77
C TYR A 117 16.20 -14.04 -8.11
N PRO A 118 16.33 -15.21 -8.78
CA PRO A 118 15.67 -16.45 -8.34
C PRO A 118 16.12 -16.94 -6.96
N ASP A 119 17.38 -16.75 -6.61
CA ASP A 119 17.99 -17.28 -5.38
C ASP A 119 17.87 -16.35 -4.18
N LEU A 120 17.45 -15.09 -4.40
CA LEU A 120 17.35 -14.14 -3.30
C LEU A 120 16.04 -14.31 -2.51
N PRO A 121 16.09 -14.26 -1.17
CA PRO A 121 14.89 -14.21 -0.35
C PRO A 121 14.12 -12.91 -0.61
N LEU A 122 12.80 -13.03 -0.75
CA LEU A 122 11.88 -11.91 -0.98
C LEU A 122 11.15 -11.55 0.32
N PHE A 123 11.26 -10.31 0.75
CA PHE A 123 10.53 -9.73 1.86
C PHE A 123 9.50 -8.73 1.34
N LEU A 124 8.31 -8.73 1.91
CA LEU A 124 7.25 -7.78 1.56
C LEU A 124 7.08 -6.76 2.69
N PHE A 125 7.19 -5.48 2.37
CA PHE A 125 6.88 -4.36 3.27
C PHE A 125 5.61 -3.68 2.80
N GLY A 126 4.55 -3.69 3.61
CA GLY A 126 3.30 -2.99 3.34
C GLY A 126 3.05 -1.88 4.36
N HIS A 127 2.72 -0.68 3.87
CA HIS A 127 2.38 0.48 4.69
C HIS A 127 0.90 0.84 4.55
N SER A 128 0.20 1.04 5.66
CA SER A 128 -1.20 1.50 5.68
C SER A 128 -2.11 0.67 4.77
N MET A 129 -2.72 1.23 3.72
CA MET A 129 -3.46 0.49 2.68
C MET A 129 -2.61 -0.64 2.10
N GLY A 130 -1.34 -0.38 1.77
CA GLY A 130 -0.41 -1.38 1.26
C GLY A 130 -0.18 -2.55 2.22
N SER A 131 -0.31 -2.33 3.53
CA SER A 131 -0.24 -3.41 4.51
C SER A 131 -1.48 -4.33 4.47
N MET A 132 -2.66 -3.77 4.16
CA MET A 132 -3.87 -4.57 3.97
C MET A 132 -3.84 -5.34 2.65
N ILE A 133 -3.28 -4.74 1.59
CA ILE A 133 -2.99 -5.44 0.32
C ILE A 133 -2.02 -6.61 0.59
N ALA A 134 -0.91 -6.36 1.30
CA ALA A 134 0.05 -7.38 1.68
C ALA A 134 -0.60 -8.51 2.49
N ARG A 135 -1.50 -8.21 3.41
CA ARG A 135 -2.23 -9.22 4.18
C ARG A 135 -3.10 -10.10 3.29
N LEU A 136 -3.83 -9.54 2.31
CA LEU A 136 -4.59 -10.36 1.36
C LEU A 136 -3.68 -11.14 0.42
N TYR A 137 -2.55 -10.58 0.03
CA TYR A 137 -1.50 -11.27 -0.72
C TYR A 137 -1.05 -12.55 0.01
N LEU A 138 -0.83 -12.50 1.33
CA LEU A 138 -0.39 -13.64 2.13
C LEU A 138 -1.34 -14.84 2.05
N SER A 139 -2.64 -14.63 1.85
CA SER A 139 -3.61 -15.72 1.77
C SER A 139 -3.51 -16.56 0.49
N LYS A 140 -2.76 -16.06 -0.52
CA LYS A 140 -2.67 -16.71 -1.83
C LYS A 140 -1.23 -16.97 -2.29
N HIS A 141 -0.30 -16.11 -1.93
CA HIS A 141 1.03 -16.02 -2.54
C HIS A 141 2.15 -15.97 -1.50
N ALA A 142 1.90 -16.39 -0.27
CA ALA A 142 2.87 -16.34 0.82
C ALA A 142 4.10 -17.23 0.61
N ASP A 143 4.00 -18.25 -0.21
CA ASP A 143 5.07 -19.19 -0.59
C ASP A 143 6.26 -18.52 -1.28
N LEU A 144 6.04 -17.33 -1.89
CA LEU A 144 7.12 -16.54 -2.49
C LEU A 144 7.95 -15.76 -1.46
N LEU A 145 7.46 -15.62 -0.21
CA LEU A 145 8.02 -14.70 0.77
C LEU A 145 8.89 -15.39 1.82
N ALA A 146 10.00 -14.77 2.16
CA ALA A 146 10.83 -15.10 3.31
C ALA A 146 10.40 -14.39 4.59
N GLY A 147 9.57 -13.35 4.48
CA GLY A 147 9.01 -12.61 5.61
C GLY A 147 8.19 -11.40 5.17
N VAL A 148 7.41 -10.84 6.09
CA VAL A 148 6.58 -9.67 5.84
C VAL A 148 6.65 -8.66 6.97
N VAL A 149 6.65 -7.37 6.61
CA VAL A 149 6.52 -6.24 7.54
C VAL A 149 5.19 -5.52 7.24
N LEU A 150 4.35 -5.40 8.24
CA LEU A 150 3.05 -4.72 8.18
C LEU A 150 3.13 -3.46 9.04
N CYS A 151 3.28 -2.31 8.38
CA CYS A 151 3.44 -1.01 9.02
C CYS A 151 2.13 -0.22 8.97
N GLY A 152 1.65 0.30 10.12
CA GLY A 152 0.45 1.13 10.20
C GLY A 152 -0.83 0.42 9.69
N THR A 153 -0.95 -0.89 9.92
CA THR A 153 -2.07 -1.70 9.40
C THR A 153 -3.35 -1.50 10.21
N ALA A 154 -4.51 -1.59 9.55
CA ALA A 154 -5.81 -1.46 10.20
C ALA A 154 -6.28 -2.79 10.82
N GLY A 155 -6.73 -2.74 12.06
CA GLY A 155 -7.35 -3.86 12.76
C GLY A 155 -8.81 -4.13 12.34
N PRO A 156 -9.46 -5.12 12.97
CA PRO A 156 -10.85 -5.45 12.70
C PRO A 156 -11.75 -4.26 13.06
N ASN A 157 -12.72 -3.98 12.19
CA ASN A 157 -13.71 -2.92 12.40
C ASN A 157 -15.13 -3.51 12.19
N PRO A 158 -15.96 -3.60 13.22
CA PRO A 158 -17.31 -4.15 13.10
C PRO A 158 -18.22 -3.34 12.16
N ALA A 159 -17.91 -2.06 11.92
CA ALA A 159 -18.66 -1.19 11.03
C ALA A 159 -18.35 -1.40 9.54
N SER A 160 -17.33 -2.20 9.18
CA SER A 160 -16.90 -2.38 7.78
C SER A 160 -18.03 -2.84 6.84
N ARG A 161 -18.89 -3.77 7.29
CA ARG A 161 -20.03 -4.24 6.47
C ARG A 161 -21.03 -3.12 6.18
N ALA A 162 -21.34 -2.30 7.17
CA ALA A 162 -22.21 -1.14 7.00
C ALA A 162 -21.55 -0.10 6.09
N GLY A 163 -20.25 0.16 6.26
CA GLY A 163 -19.47 1.03 5.40
C GLY A 163 -19.51 0.61 3.93
N MET A 164 -19.29 -0.68 3.66
CA MET A 164 -19.41 -1.23 2.30
C MET A 164 -20.81 -1.04 1.71
N ALA A 165 -21.87 -1.25 2.52
CA ALA A 165 -23.25 -1.05 2.06
C ALA A 165 -23.52 0.43 1.73
N ILE A 166 -23.00 1.37 2.52
CA ILE A 166 -23.09 2.81 2.24
C ILE A 166 -22.38 3.15 0.93
N CYS A 167 -21.14 2.66 0.73
CA CYS A 167 -20.40 2.88 -0.52
C CYS A 167 -21.18 2.37 -1.74
N ARG A 168 -21.75 1.16 -1.67
CA ARG A 168 -22.58 0.60 -2.76
C ARG A 168 -23.81 1.48 -3.07
N LYS A 169 -24.46 2.04 -2.05
CA LYS A 169 -25.58 2.99 -2.25
C LYS A 169 -25.12 4.28 -2.93
N VAL A 170 -23.95 4.80 -2.55
CA VAL A 170 -23.37 5.99 -3.20
C VAL A 170 -23.03 5.69 -4.66
N ILE A 171 -22.38 4.56 -4.93
CA ILE A 171 -22.05 4.11 -6.30
C ILE A 171 -23.33 3.99 -7.15
N ALA A 172 -24.37 3.34 -6.64
CA ALA A 172 -25.63 3.16 -7.36
C ALA A 172 -26.35 4.47 -7.68
N SER A 173 -26.19 5.51 -6.82
CA SER A 173 -26.88 6.79 -6.97
C SER A 173 -26.08 7.88 -7.67
N LYS A 174 -24.75 7.84 -7.61
CA LYS A 174 -23.84 8.90 -8.07
C LYS A 174 -22.78 8.43 -9.05
N GLY A 175 -22.62 7.12 -9.21
CA GLY A 175 -21.59 6.50 -10.03
C GLY A 175 -20.32 6.16 -9.24
N GLU A 176 -19.51 5.29 -9.83
CA GLU A 176 -18.31 4.74 -9.23
C GLU A 176 -17.17 5.76 -9.07
N MET A 177 -17.08 6.73 -9.99
CA MET A 177 -16.09 7.79 -10.02
C MET A 177 -16.42 8.96 -9.10
N TYR A 178 -17.57 8.94 -8.41
CA TYR A 178 -18.01 10.03 -7.57
C TYR A 178 -17.10 10.19 -6.33
N HIS A 179 -16.53 11.39 -6.14
CA HIS A 179 -15.77 11.75 -4.95
C HIS A 179 -16.74 12.23 -3.86
N SER A 180 -16.82 11.47 -2.77
CA SER A 180 -17.76 11.74 -1.69
C SER A 180 -17.08 12.28 -0.44
N GLN A 181 -17.24 13.56 -0.14
CA GLN A 181 -16.75 14.14 1.12
C GLN A 181 -17.34 13.41 2.33
N LYS A 182 -18.62 13.00 2.27
CA LYS A 182 -19.26 12.26 3.37
C LYS A 182 -18.60 10.91 3.65
N LEU A 183 -18.13 10.20 2.61
CA LEU A 183 -17.37 8.96 2.80
C LEU A 183 -15.99 9.24 3.40
N TYR A 184 -15.31 10.29 2.94
CA TYR A 184 -14.06 10.73 3.52
C TYR A 184 -14.21 11.04 5.01
N ASP A 185 -15.17 11.87 5.37
CA ASP A 185 -15.42 12.29 6.77
C ASP A 185 -15.78 11.10 7.67
N LEU A 186 -16.55 10.14 7.14
CA LEU A 186 -16.91 8.91 7.85
C LEU A 186 -15.66 8.06 8.19
N LEU A 187 -14.70 7.99 7.28
CA LEU A 187 -13.53 7.14 7.41
C LEU A 187 -12.38 7.83 8.14
N PHE A 188 -12.15 9.11 7.88
CA PHE A 188 -10.95 9.83 8.31
C PHE A 188 -11.22 11.05 9.21
N GLY A 189 -12.43 11.56 9.25
CA GLY A 189 -12.78 12.79 9.99
C GLY A 189 -12.54 12.73 11.51
N SER A 190 -12.21 11.57 12.06
CA SER A 190 -11.84 11.42 13.46
C SER A 190 -10.34 11.28 13.72
N PHE A 191 -9.50 11.22 12.68
CA PHE A 191 -8.09 10.85 12.84
C PHE A 191 -7.28 11.87 13.62
N ASN A 192 -7.55 13.16 13.43
CA ASN A 192 -6.89 14.22 14.17
C ASN A 192 -7.43 14.46 15.59
N LYS A 193 -8.54 13.85 16.01
CA LYS A 193 -9.23 14.19 17.30
C LYS A 193 -8.37 14.07 18.55
N ARG A 194 -7.30 13.25 18.52
CA ARG A 194 -6.39 13.06 19.66
C ARG A 194 -5.15 13.93 19.61
N PHE A 195 -4.98 14.71 18.55
CA PHE A 195 -3.84 15.60 18.44
C PHE A 195 -4.26 17.00 18.92
N SER A 196 -3.59 17.49 19.96
CA SER A 196 -3.72 18.89 20.41
C SER A 196 -2.94 19.79 19.42
N ASN A 197 -3.45 21.02 19.22
CA ASN A 197 -2.80 22.00 18.33
C ASN A 197 -2.74 21.55 16.85
N GLN A 198 -3.88 21.07 16.34
CA GLN A 198 -4.01 20.72 14.93
C GLN A 198 -3.69 21.93 14.05
N ARG A 199 -2.76 21.73 13.13
CA ARG A 199 -2.33 22.72 12.15
C ARG A 199 -2.97 22.44 10.77
N THR A 200 -3.14 21.15 10.44
CA THR A 200 -3.67 20.67 9.17
C THR A 200 -4.58 19.45 9.39
N ASP A 201 -5.31 19.04 8.35
CA ASP A 201 -6.11 17.80 8.36
C ASP A 201 -5.25 16.52 8.36
N PHE A 202 -3.95 16.66 8.13
CA PHE A 202 -3.01 15.54 7.97
C PHE A 202 -1.97 15.41 9.08
N ASP A 203 -2.10 16.14 10.18
CA ASP A 203 -1.12 16.09 11.28
C ASP A 203 -0.99 14.73 11.96
N TRP A 204 -1.99 13.87 11.78
CA TRP A 204 -1.95 12.48 12.24
C TRP A 204 -0.95 11.60 11.48
N LEU A 205 -0.47 12.02 10.30
CA LEU A 205 0.46 11.25 9.46
C LEU A 205 1.87 11.17 10.05
N SER A 206 2.37 12.29 10.60
CA SER A 206 3.74 12.36 11.11
C SER A 206 3.89 13.39 12.22
N ARG A 207 4.86 13.17 13.11
CA ARG A 207 5.32 14.19 14.06
C ARG A 207 6.22 15.24 13.41
N ASP A 208 6.86 14.89 12.30
CA ASP A 208 7.66 15.83 11.53
C ASP A 208 6.73 16.65 10.64
N GLN A 209 6.63 17.95 10.96
CA GLN A 209 5.81 18.89 10.20
C GLN A 209 6.27 19.03 8.75
N LYS A 210 7.56 18.86 8.47
CA LYS A 210 8.09 18.93 7.10
C LYS A 210 7.53 17.80 6.24
N GLU A 211 7.39 16.59 6.80
CA GLU A 211 6.78 15.45 6.11
C GLU A 211 5.30 15.69 5.82
N VAL A 212 4.58 16.29 6.78
CA VAL A 212 3.16 16.65 6.59
C VAL A 212 3.02 17.75 5.52
N ASP A 213 3.86 18.78 5.56
CA ASP A 213 3.83 19.87 4.60
C ASP A 213 4.19 19.38 3.19
N ALA A 214 5.21 18.52 3.07
CA ALA A 214 5.57 17.90 1.80
C ALA A 214 4.43 17.04 1.23
N TYR A 215 3.71 16.30 2.10
CA TYR A 215 2.54 15.53 1.67
C TYR A 215 1.41 16.42 1.14
N ILE A 216 1.13 17.53 1.81
CA ILE A 216 0.06 18.48 1.41
C ILE A 216 0.40 19.22 0.12
N GLN A 217 1.67 19.55 -0.10
CA GLN A 217 2.14 20.27 -1.27
C GLN A 217 2.24 19.40 -2.52
N ASP A 218 2.29 18.08 -2.37
CA ASP A 218 2.44 17.15 -3.48
C ASP A 218 1.08 16.86 -4.14
N PRO A 219 0.87 17.20 -5.43
CA PRO A 219 -0.39 16.99 -6.12
C PRO A 219 -0.74 15.51 -6.31
N LEU A 220 0.24 14.60 -6.14
CA LEU A 220 0.04 13.15 -6.17
C LEU A 220 -0.24 12.56 -4.79
N CYS A 221 -0.43 13.42 -3.77
CA CYS A 221 -0.76 13.03 -2.41
C CYS A 221 -2.07 13.66 -1.94
N GLY A 222 -2.71 13.06 -0.94
CA GLY A 222 -3.87 13.64 -0.26
C GLY A 222 -5.13 13.80 -1.13
N PHE A 223 -5.15 13.28 -2.35
CA PHE A 223 -6.33 13.34 -3.21
C PHE A 223 -7.49 12.49 -2.67
N PRO A 224 -8.76 12.89 -2.89
CA PRO A 224 -9.89 12.09 -2.45
C PRO A 224 -10.05 10.82 -3.27
N PHE A 225 -10.42 9.72 -2.63
CA PHE A 225 -10.80 8.50 -3.33
C PHE A 225 -12.20 8.63 -3.96
N THR A 226 -12.40 7.86 -5.04
CA THR A 226 -13.73 7.66 -5.62
C THR A 226 -14.58 6.75 -4.72
N ALA A 227 -15.89 6.73 -4.93
CA ALA A 227 -16.79 5.86 -4.17
C ALA A 227 -16.44 4.37 -4.33
N ALA A 228 -15.99 3.96 -5.54
CA ALA A 228 -15.49 2.61 -5.78
C ALA A 228 -14.23 2.31 -4.97
N ALA A 229 -13.25 3.20 -4.96
CA ALA A 229 -12.02 2.98 -4.22
C ALA A 229 -12.22 3.01 -2.69
N TYR A 230 -13.17 3.79 -2.16
CA TYR A 230 -13.56 3.66 -0.76
C TYR A 230 -14.18 2.30 -0.43
N LEU A 231 -15.01 1.75 -1.33
CA LEU A 231 -15.53 0.39 -1.19
C LEU A 231 -14.38 -0.63 -1.16
N ASP A 232 -13.40 -0.49 -2.05
CA ASP A 232 -12.23 -1.35 -2.11
C ASP A 232 -11.35 -1.23 -0.85
N LEU A 233 -11.13 -0.02 -0.36
CA LEU A 233 -10.37 0.23 0.87
C LEU A 233 -11.01 -0.46 2.08
N ILE A 234 -12.34 -0.32 2.24
CA ILE A 234 -13.08 -0.98 3.32
C ILE A 234 -13.07 -2.50 3.12
N SER A 235 -13.11 -2.98 1.87
CA SER A 235 -13.01 -4.41 1.55
C SER A 235 -11.65 -4.97 1.92
N LEU A 236 -10.55 -4.27 1.61
CA LEU A 236 -9.20 -4.62 2.07
C LEU A 236 -9.16 -4.78 3.60
N GLN A 237 -9.67 -3.79 4.34
CA GLN A 237 -9.72 -3.85 5.79
C GLN A 237 -10.57 -5.01 6.29
N TYR A 238 -11.77 -5.20 5.73
CA TYR A 238 -12.70 -6.24 6.16
C TYR A 238 -12.12 -7.63 5.91
N TYR A 239 -11.74 -7.95 4.68
CA TYR A 239 -11.30 -9.30 4.30
C TYR A 239 -9.99 -9.69 4.96
N SER A 240 -9.05 -8.76 5.15
CA SER A 240 -7.78 -9.01 5.85
C SER A 240 -7.94 -9.20 7.36
N ASN A 241 -9.14 -9.04 7.93
CA ASN A 241 -9.44 -9.27 9.35
C ASN A 241 -10.47 -10.38 9.58
N THR A 242 -10.82 -11.18 8.56
CA THR A 242 -11.75 -12.30 8.71
C THR A 242 -11.08 -13.52 9.35
N LYS A 243 -11.88 -14.35 10.03
CA LYS A 243 -11.41 -15.65 10.55
C LYS A 243 -10.83 -16.54 9.44
N LEU A 244 -11.37 -16.42 8.21
CA LEU A 244 -10.89 -17.17 7.07
C LEU A 244 -9.46 -16.74 6.70
N TRP A 245 -9.19 -15.43 6.68
CA TRP A 245 -7.86 -14.91 6.40
C TRP A 245 -6.81 -15.48 7.36
N TYR A 246 -7.07 -15.45 8.68
CA TYR A 246 -6.14 -16.02 9.67
C TYR A 246 -5.87 -17.51 9.45
N LYS A 247 -6.87 -18.28 8.99
CA LYS A 247 -6.71 -19.71 8.72
C LYS A 247 -5.90 -20.04 7.47
N THR A 248 -5.78 -19.09 6.54
CA THR A 248 -5.04 -19.30 5.28
C THR A 248 -3.56 -18.94 5.39
N LEU A 249 -3.15 -18.35 6.52
CA LEU A 249 -1.76 -17.91 6.69
C LEU A 249 -0.82 -19.10 6.94
N PRO A 250 0.39 -19.07 6.34
CA PRO A 250 1.42 -20.03 6.65
C PRO A 250 1.90 -19.87 8.10
N GLN A 251 2.02 -20.97 8.83
CA GLN A 251 2.40 -20.92 10.24
C GLN A 251 3.85 -20.46 10.49
N ASN A 252 4.73 -20.65 9.52
CA ASN A 252 6.17 -20.43 9.68
C ASN A 252 6.69 -19.16 8.98
N LEU A 253 5.82 -18.31 8.44
CA LEU A 253 6.25 -17.06 7.82
C LEU A 253 6.54 -16.01 8.90
N PRO A 254 7.78 -15.50 8.99
CA PRO A 254 8.10 -14.39 9.89
C PRO A 254 7.29 -13.15 9.55
N MET A 255 6.55 -12.62 10.54
CA MET A 255 5.75 -11.40 10.38
C MET A 255 6.13 -10.37 11.44
N LEU A 256 6.41 -9.15 11.01
CA LEU A 256 6.65 -8.02 11.90
C LEU A 256 5.49 -7.01 11.77
N LEU A 257 4.86 -6.69 12.90
CA LEU A 257 3.84 -5.65 13.01
C LEU A 257 4.45 -4.40 13.62
N ILE A 258 4.40 -3.27 12.91
CA ILE A 258 4.91 -1.98 13.38
C ILE A 258 3.79 -0.94 13.29
N SER A 259 3.60 -0.14 14.36
CA SER A 259 2.65 0.97 14.36
C SER A 259 3.04 2.00 15.40
N GLY A 260 2.75 3.28 15.11
CA GLY A 260 2.86 4.33 16.10
C GLY A 260 1.83 4.17 17.22
N SER A 261 2.19 4.51 18.46
CA SER A 261 1.26 4.48 19.59
C SER A 261 0.08 5.46 19.44
N MET A 262 0.26 6.49 18.61
CA MET A 262 -0.75 7.50 18.30
C MET A 262 -1.38 7.32 16.91
N ASP A 263 -1.09 6.21 16.21
CA ASP A 263 -1.63 5.93 14.90
C ASP A 263 -3.13 5.61 14.95
N PRO A 264 -4.00 6.47 14.36
CA PRO A 264 -5.45 6.27 14.36
C PRO A 264 -5.87 5.08 13.48
N VAL A 265 -5.11 4.74 12.42
CA VAL A 265 -5.39 3.63 11.50
C VAL A 265 -5.37 2.31 12.26
N GLY A 266 -4.34 2.11 13.10
CA GLY A 266 -4.21 0.95 13.99
C GLY A 266 -5.07 1.04 15.25
N GLY A 267 -5.95 2.03 15.37
CA GLY A 267 -6.80 2.25 16.55
C GLY A 267 -5.97 2.51 17.81
N TYR A 268 -4.88 3.27 17.66
CA TYR A 268 -3.97 3.59 18.77
C TYR A 268 -3.40 2.34 19.45
N GLY A 269 -2.95 1.39 18.64
CA GLY A 269 -2.38 0.10 19.05
C GLY A 269 -3.40 -1.03 19.33
N LYS A 270 -4.68 -0.72 19.55
CA LYS A 270 -5.71 -1.75 19.84
C LYS A 270 -5.93 -2.70 18.65
N GLY A 271 -5.98 -2.17 17.43
CA GLY A 271 -6.14 -2.95 16.21
C GLY A 271 -4.95 -3.88 15.97
N ILE A 272 -3.72 -3.37 16.17
CA ILE A 272 -2.50 -4.16 16.03
C ILE A 272 -2.47 -5.31 17.05
N SER A 273 -2.80 -5.02 18.32
CA SER A 273 -2.88 -6.03 19.36
C SER A 273 -3.93 -7.10 19.06
N ALA A 274 -5.08 -6.72 18.46
CA ALA A 274 -6.11 -7.67 18.04
C ALA A 274 -5.62 -8.58 16.91
N ILE A 275 -4.88 -8.02 15.92
CA ILE A 275 -4.26 -8.81 14.85
C ILE A 275 -3.24 -9.79 15.44
N ALA A 276 -2.31 -9.32 16.27
CA ALA A 276 -1.28 -10.15 16.88
C ALA A 276 -1.87 -11.33 17.66
N LYS A 277 -2.92 -11.09 18.46
CA LYS A 277 -3.62 -12.15 19.21
C LYS A 277 -4.26 -13.22 18.33
N ASN A 278 -4.67 -12.88 17.11
CA ASN A 278 -5.30 -13.84 16.19
C ASN A 278 -4.27 -14.57 15.31
N LEU A 279 -3.00 -14.15 15.32
CA LEU A 279 -1.89 -14.81 14.63
C LEU A 279 -1.26 -15.93 15.49
N HIS A 280 -1.50 -15.93 16.79
CA HIS A 280 -1.11 -16.95 17.76
C HIS A 280 -2.29 -17.87 18.05
#